data_b35ff9c4400eee78ef3983a9020d5eaa
#
_entry.id   b35ff9c4400eee78ef3983a9020d5eaa
#
_cell.length_a   1.000
_cell.length_b   1.000
_cell.length_c   1.000
_cell.angle_alpha   90.00
_cell.angle_beta   90.00
_cell.angle_gamma   90.00
#
_symmetry.space_group_name_H-M   'P 1'
#
loop_
_entity.id
_entity.type
_entity.pdbx_description
1 polymer ?
#
loop_
_entity_poly.entity_id
_entity_poly.type
_entity_poly.pdbx_seq_one_letter_code
_entity_poly.pdbx_strand_id
1 'polypeptide(L)'
;MSQSKPPLRGNGFTFKRFFIAHDRCAMKVGTDSILLGAWAPVAQATRILDIGTGSGLLALMLAQRTAETVEIDAVELDSEAALQAADNVAQSPWATRIHIHQADILTWAQQQERCYSLIVSNPPYYAPGPACSSAARDKARATHSLTHDDLLRSAEALISEEGFFCVVLPEEEGKRFISLALAHGWHLRFRNDVAENESRLPHRVLLGFSPASGELLQERIVIRGPDRSYSPAFCSLTQDFYLFM
;
A
#
# COMPACT_ATOMS: atom_id res chain seq x y z
N MET A 1 31.46 10.51 15.58
CA MET A 1 30.43 11.48 15.98
C MET A 1 29.15 10.70 16.23
N SER A 2 28.72 10.62 17.49
CA SER A 2 27.49 9.94 17.88
C SER A 2 26.31 10.78 17.38
N GLN A 3 25.61 10.29 16.35
CA GLN A 3 24.34 10.89 15.95
C GLN A 3 23.33 10.65 17.07
N SER A 4 22.89 11.73 17.72
CA SER A 4 21.81 11.66 18.70
C SER A 4 20.55 11.14 18.01
N LYS A 5 19.95 10.07 18.58
CA LYS A 5 18.68 9.52 18.07
C LYS A 5 17.62 10.62 18.10
N PRO A 6 16.86 10.81 17.00
CA PRO A 6 15.79 11.80 16.98
C PRO A 6 14.74 11.44 18.06
N PRO A 7 14.12 12.44 18.71
CA PRO A 7 13.10 12.19 19.70
C PRO A 7 11.89 11.49 19.05
N LEU A 8 11.43 10.37 19.62
CA LEU A 8 10.25 9.64 19.15
C LEU A 8 9.00 10.47 19.49
N ARG A 9 8.20 10.79 18.48
CA ARG A 9 6.90 11.44 18.65
C ARG A 9 5.85 10.39 19.02
N GLY A 10 5.03 10.65 20.06
CA GLY A 10 4.10 9.66 20.63
C GLY A 10 2.84 9.34 19.83
N ASN A 11 2.51 10.15 18.78
CA ASN A 11 1.26 10.03 18.01
C ASN A 11 1.46 9.45 16.60
N GLY A 12 2.57 8.73 16.36
CA GLY A 12 2.88 8.19 15.04
C GLY A 12 4.08 7.26 15.01
N PHE A 13 4.61 7.05 13.82
CA PHE A 13 5.76 6.21 13.56
C PHE A 13 6.90 7.02 12.89
N THR A 14 8.13 6.89 13.42
CA THR A 14 9.31 7.58 12.89
C THR A 14 10.11 6.62 12.02
N PHE A 15 10.23 6.95 10.74
CA PHE A 15 11.12 6.32 9.78
C PHE A 15 12.46 7.05 9.68
N LYS A 16 13.42 6.51 8.96
CA LYS A 16 14.76 7.13 8.79
C LYS A 16 14.69 8.53 8.16
N ARG A 17 13.77 8.75 7.22
CA ARG A 17 13.70 9.98 6.41
C ARG A 17 12.42 10.79 6.60
N PHE A 18 11.38 10.24 7.26
CA PHE A 18 10.11 10.91 7.46
C PHE A 18 9.40 10.41 8.73
N PHE A 19 8.38 11.12 9.14
CA PHE A 19 7.49 10.76 10.24
C PHE A 19 6.07 10.62 9.72
N ILE A 20 5.33 9.63 10.24
CA ILE A 20 3.90 9.41 9.97
C ILE A 20 3.11 9.59 11.25
N ALA A 21 2.33 10.66 11.35
CA ALA A 21 1.22 10.75 12.30
C ALA A 21 0.04 9.92 11.79
N HIS A 22 -0.66 9.22 12.69
CA HIS A 22 -1.77 8.33 12.32
C HIS A 22 -2.92 8.36 13.34
N ASP A 23 -3.03 9.44 14.08
CA ASP A 23 -4.03 9.60 15.14
C ASP A 23 -5.44 9.92 14.60
N ARG A 24 -5.53 10.46 13.36
CA ARG A 24 -6.79 10.71 12.65
C ARG A 24 -7.17 9.60 11.66
N CYS A 25 -6.37 8.56 11.52
CA CYS A 25 -6.62 7.47 10.59
C CYS A 25 -7.24 6.26 11.29
N ALA A 26 -8.16 5.57 10.61
CA ALA A 26 -8.77 4.33 11.12
C ALA A 26 -7.73 3.20 11.26
N MET A 27 -6.76 3.14 10.35
CA MET A 27 -5.66 2.18 10.38
C MET A 27 -4.35 2.88 10.77
N LYS A 28 -3.65 2.30 11.74
CA LYS A 28 -2.31 2.74 12.12
C LYS A 28 -1.26 2.17 11.16
N VAL A 29 -0.04 2.70 11.22
CA VAL A 29 1.11 2.11 10.52
C VAL A 29 1.22 0.62 10.86
N GLY A 30 1.14 -0.21 9.84
CA GLY A 30 1.18 -1.67 9.95
C GLY A 30 2.26 -2.27 9.03
N THR A 31 2.67 -3.50 9.36
CA THR A 31 3.68 -4.24 8.60
C THR A 31 3.26 -4.45 7.14
N ASP A 32 1.97 -4.61 6.87
CA ASP A 32 1.42 -4.83 5.54
C ASP A 32 1.77 -3.67 4.58
N SER A 33 1.47 -2.42 4.99
CA SER A 33 1.81 -1.24 4.17
C SER A 33 3.32 -1.06 4.03
N ILE A 34 4.11 -1.35 5.09
CA ILE A 34 5.58 -1.26 5.01
C ILE A 34 6.13 -2.28 4.02
N LEU A 35 5.64 -3.52 4.05
CA LEU A 35 6.03 -4.56 3.10
C LEU A 35 5.69 -4.15 1.66
N LEU A 36 4.46 -3.71 1.41
CA LEU A 36 4.03 -3.28 0.08
C LEU A 36 4.86 -2.10 -0.43
N GLY A 37 5.04 -1.06 0.40
CA GLY A 37 5.79 0.14 0.04
C GLY A 37 7.28 -0.13 -0.20
N ALA A 38 7.86 -1.12 0.50
CA ALA A 38 9.25 -1.54 0.31
C ALA A 38 9.43 -2.46 -0.91
N TRP A 39 8.42 -3.30 -1.21
CA TRP A 39 8.49 -4.34 -2.25
C TRP A 39 8.05 -3.87 -3.64
N ALA A 40 7.06 -2.99 -3.75
CA ALA A 40 6.47 -2.60 -5.04
C ALA A 40 7.54 -2.24 -6.09
N PRO A 41 7.39 -2.66 -7.38
CA PRO A 41 8.40 -2.47 -8.43
C PRO A 41 8.42 -1.01 -8.91
N VAL A 42 9.35 -0.23 -8.40
CA VAL A 42 9.47 1.22 -8.71
C VAL A 42 10.49 1.56 -9.80
N ALA A 43 11.27 0.59 -10.28
CA ALA A 43 12.43 0.86 -11.15
C ALA A 43 12.06 1.60 -12.46
N GLN A 44 10.85 1.39 -12.98
CA GLN A 44 10.35 2.01 -14.21
C GLN A 44 9.16 2.94 -13.94
N ALA A 45 8.92 3.30 -12.69
CA ALA A 45 7.82 4.16 -12.34
C ALA A 45 8.04 5.59 -12.85
N THR A 46 7.06 6.11 -13.59
CA THR A 46 7.02 7.48 -14.10
C THR A 46 5.95 8.31 -13.43
N ARG A 47 4.82 7.70 -13.09
CA ARG A 47 3.73 8.26 -12.29
C ARG A 47 3.08 7.17 -11.47
N ILE A 48 2.80 7.47 -10.20
CA ILE A 48 2.32 6.50 -9.22
C ILE A 48 0.96 6.94 -8.66
N LEU A 49 0.08 5.97 -8.41
CA LEU A 49 -1.19 6.18 -7.70
C LEU A 49 -1.25 5.29 -6.46
N ASP A 50 -1.58 5.89 -5.31
CA ASP A 50 -1.90 5.20 -4.06
C ASP A 50 -3.41 5.28 -3.79
N ILE A 51 -4.12 4.15 -3.92
CA ILE A 51 -5.58 4.09 -3.73
C ILE A 51 -5.90 3.71 -2.29
N GLY A 52 -6.63 4.59 -1.59
CA GLY A 52 -6.92 4.43 -0.17
C GLY A 52 -5.67 4.71 0.67
N THR A 53 -5.06 5.86 0.47
CA THR A 53 -3.74 6.20 1.02
C THR A 53 -3.69 6.27 2.55
N GLY A 54 -4.83 6.46 3.21
CA GLY A 54 -4.92 6.58 4.66
C GLY A 54 -4.04 7.72 5.19
N SER A 55 -2.99 7.38 5.92
CA SER A 55 -2.02 8.35 6.46
C SER A 55 -0.99 8.87 5.46
N GLY A 56 -1.01 8.44 4.21
CA GLY A 56 -0.01 8.79 3.20
C GLY A 56 1.27 7.92 3.26
N LEU A 57 1.25 6.82 4.00
CA LEU A 57 2.43 6.00 4.25
C LEU A 57 3.01 5.41 2.96
N LEU A 58 2.17 4.77 2.12
CA LEU A 58 2.64 4.16 0.88
C LEU A 58 3.19 5.23 -0.07
N ALA A 59 2.49 6.34 -0.25
CA ALA A 59 2.94 7.45 -1.08
C ALA A 59 4.33 7.97 -0.65
N LEU A 60 4.56 8.16 0.65
CA LEU A 60 5.85 8.60 1.19
C LEU A 60 6.96 7.56 1.03
N MET A 61 6.66 6.27 1.24
CA MET A 61 7.63 5.19 1.01
C MET A 61 8.04 5.09 -0.46
N LEU A 62 7.09 5.19 -1.38
CA LEU A 62 7.35 5.17 -2.82
C LEU A 62 8.09 6.42 -3.28
N ALA A 63 7.79 7.58 -2.70
CA ALA A 63 8.55 8.80 -2.95
C ALA A 63 10.02 8.65 -2.52
N GLN A 64 10.30 8.01 -1.40
CA GLN A 64 11.68 7.76 -0.96
C GLN A 64 12.47 6.89 -1.94
N ARG A 65 11.80 5.99 -2.68
CA ARG A 65 12.42 4.99 -3.57
C ARG A 65 12.51 5.43 -5.03
N THR A 66 11.89 6.54 -5.38
CA THR A 66 11.79 7.00 -6.78
C THR A 66 12.53 8.31 -7.02
N ALA A 67 12.87 8.58 -8.27
CA ALA A 67 13.50 9.84 -8.68
C ALA A 67 12.58 11.05 -8.42
N GLU A 68 13.17 12.24 -8.32
CA GLU A 68 12.43 13.48 -8.05
C GLU A 68 11.41 13.86 -9.13
N THR A 69 11.58 13.33 -10.34
CA THR A 69 10.67 13.54 -11.47
C THR A 69 9.40 12.69 -11.43
N VAL A 70 9.31 11.72 -10.52
CA VAL A 70 8.15 10.82 -10.40
C VAL A 70 7.08 11.49 -9.54
N GLU A 71 5.95 11.83 -10.14
CA GLU A 71 4.78 12.37 -9.45
C GLU A 71 3.94 11.23 -8.83
N ILE A 72 3.36 11.50 -7.67
CA ILE A 72 2.56 10.54 -6.92
C ILE A 72 1.22 11.19 -6.57
N ASP A 73 0.15 10.61 -7.09
CA ASP A 73 -1.21 10.92 -6.67
C ASP A 73 -1.64 9.93 -5.58
N ALA A 74 -2.31 10.42 -4.56
CA ALA A 74 -2.78 9.61 -3.44
C ALA A 74 -4.24 9.98 -3.11
N VAL A 75 -5.15 9.01 -3.30
CA VAL A 75 -6.59 9.22 -3.19
C VAL A 75 -7.11 8.62 -1.88
N GLU A 76 -7.88 9.39 -1.13
CA GLU A 76 -8.48 8.97 0.13
C GLU A 76 -9.93 9.49 0.21
N LEU A 77 -10.84 8.59 0.57
CA LEU A 77 -12.26 8.91 0.71
C LEU A 77 -12.56 9.65 2.02
N ASP A 78 -11.94 9.21 3.12
CA ASP A 78 -12.15 9.79 4.44
C ASP A 78 -11.43 11.14 4.58
N SER A 79 -12.18 12.18 4.92
CA SER A 79 -11.67 13.55 5.00
C SER A 79 -10.59 13.74 6.07
N GLU A 80 -10.75 13.09 7.23
CA GLU A 80 -9.78 13.22 8.33
C GLU A 80 -8.47 12.50 8.01
N ALA A 81 -8.57 11.32 7.37
CA ALA A 81 -7.40 10.60 6.88
C ALA A 81 -6.68 11.38 5.76
N ALA A 82 -7.43 11.96 4.82
CA ALA A 82 -6.86 12.79 3.75
C ALA A 82 -6.14 14.03 4.30
N LEU A 83 -6.71 14.71 5.28
CA LEU A 83 -6.05 15.82 5.99
C LEU A 83 -4.80 15.35 6.73
N GLN A 84 -4.84 14.18 7.37
CA GLN A 84 -3.66 13.60 8.02
C GLN A 84 -2.55 13.29 7.00
N ALA A 85 -2.91 12.70 5.85
CA ALA A 85 -1.97 12.42 4.77
C ALA A 85 -1.33 13.71 4.24
N ALA A 86 -2.13 14.75 4.01
CA ALA A 86 -1.63 16.06 3.56
C ALA A 86 -0.64 16.68 4.56
N ASP A 87 -0.95 16.62 5.86
CA ASP A 87 -0.04 17.10 6.92
C ASP A 87 1.27 16.30 6.97
N ASN A 88 1.20 14.97 6.82
CA ASN A 88 2.38 14.10 6.78
C ASN A 88 3.26 14.38 5.55
N VAL A 89 2.63 14.55 4.39
CA VAL A 89 3.31 14.89 3.14
C VAL A 89 3.97 16.26 3.24
N ALA A 90 3.27 17.27 3.74
CA ALA A 90 3.80 18.65 3.88
C ALA A 90 5.02 18.72 4.80
N GLN A 91 5.15 17.81 5.76
CA GLN A 91 6.31 17.71 6.67
C GLN A 91 7.42 16.79 6.13
N SER A 92 7.27 16.23 4.93
CA SER A 92 8.23 15.31 4.32
C SER A 92 9.18 16.03 3.33
N PRO A 93 10.30 15.39 2.96
CA PRO A 93 11.16 15.90 1.89
C PRO A 93 10.52 15.90 0.50
N TRP A 94 9.35 15.28 0.32
CA TRP A 94 8.72 15.05 -0.99
C TRP A 94 7.39 15.78 -1.16
N ALA A 95 7.15 16.82 -0.38
CA ALA A 95 5.92 17.61 -0.37
C ALA A 95 5.53 18.19 -1.75
N THR A 96 6.51 18.42 -2.63
CA THR A 96 6.27 19.04 -3.94
C THR A 96 5.80 18.08 -5.02
N ARG A 97 5.88 16.76 -4.81
CA ARG A 97 5.56 15.74 -5.82
C ARG A 97 4.59 14.66 -5.35
N ILE A 98 4.01 14.82 -4.17
CA ILE A 98 2.93 13.96 -3.67
C ILE A 98 1.66 14.82 -3.55
N HIS A 99 0.61 14.41 -4.26
CA HIS A 99 -0.66 15.12 -4.34
C HIS A 99 -1.75 14.31 -3.66
N ILE A 100 -2.29 14.84 -2.56
CA ILE A 100 -3.39 14.18 -1.83
C ILE A 100 -4.71 14.67 -2.38
N HIS A 101 -5.58 13.73 -2.77
CA HIS A 101 -6.92 13.96 -3.28
C HIS A 101 -7.95 13.37 -2.34
N GLN A 102 -8.73 14.22 -1.66
CA GLN A 102 -9.89 13.76 -0.93
C GLN A 102 -11.01 13.48 -1.92
N ALA A 103 -11.21 12.23 -2.29
CA ALA A 103 -12.19 11.83 -3.30
C ALA A 103 -12.58 10.34 -3.18
N ASP A 104 -13.75 10.00 -3.73
CA ASP A 104 -14.07 8.62 -4.04
C ASP A 104 -13.35 8.22 -5.31
N ILE A 105 -12.54 7.15 -5.23
CA ILE A 105 -11.74 6.64 -6.36
C ILE A 105 -12.61 6.33 -7.58
N LEU A 106 -13.84 5.84 -7.38
CA LEU A 106 -14.76 5.49 -8.47
C LEU A 106 -15.15 6.70 -9.32
N THR A 107 -15.36 7.83 -8.68
CA THR A 107 -15.69 9.08 -9.38
C THR A 107 -14.45 9.81 -9.86
N TRP A 108 -13.38 9.77 -9.07
CA TRP A 108 -12.12 10.41 -9.41
C TRP A 108 -11.47 9.77 -10.64
N ALA A 109 -11.48 8.43 -10.74
CA ALA A 109 -10.93 7.70 -11.87
C ALA A 109 -11.57 8.06 -13.21
N GLN A 110 -12.88 8.39 -13.23
CA GLN A 110 -13.60 8.79 -14.44
C GLN A 110 -13.14 10.13 -15.02
N GLN A 111 -12.44 10.93 -14.24
CA GLN A 111 -11.97 12.28 -14.59
C GLN A 111 -10.48 12.30 -14.97
N GLN A 112 -9.82 11.15 -14.87
CA GLN A 112 -8.39 11.04 -15.13
C GLN A 112 -8.11 10.31 -16.43
N GLU A 113 -6.94 10.59 -17.01
CA GLU A 113 -6.42 9.83 -18.15
C GLU A 113 -5.64 8.59 -17.66
N ARG A 114 -5.58 7.57 -18.50
CA ARG A 114 -4.76 6.38 -18.28
C ARG A 114 -3.27 6.75 -18.35
N CYS A 115 -2.61 6.83 -17.21
CA CYS A 115 -1.24 7.36 -17.17
C CYS A 115 -0.34 6.79 -16.07
N TYR A 116 -0.84 5.94 -15.16
CA TYR A 116 -0.05 5.45 -14.06
C TYR A 116 0.76 4.22 -14.45
N SER A 117 2.07 4.28 -14.25
CA SER A 117 2.97 3.14 -14.45
C SER A 117 3.01 2.20 -13.23
N LEU A 118 2.60 2.71 -12.06
CA LEU A 118 2.45 1.92 -10.84
C LEU A 118 1.21 2.40 -10.08
N ILE A 119 0.34 1.45 -9.72
CA ILE A 119 -0.77 1.68 -8.81
C ILE A 119 -0.56 0.77 -7.60
N VAL A 120 -0.75 1.29 -6.39
CA VAL A 120 -0.66 0.51 -5.15
C VAL A 120 -1.92 0.67 -4.33
N SER A 121 -2.28 -0.36 -3.56
CA SER A 121 -3.34 -0.27 -2.55
C SER A 121 -3.11 -1.28 -1.44
N ASN A 122 -3.35 -0.86 -0.20
CA ASN A 122 -3.55 -1.74 0.93
C ASN A 122 -5.04 -1.67 1.32
N PRO A 123 -5.92 -2.36 0.59
CA PRO A 123 -7.36 -2.23 0.76
C PRO A 123 -7.83 -2.82 2.09
N PRO A 124 -8.95 -2.37 2.66
CA PRO A 124 -9.52 -2.99 3.85
C PRO A 124 -9.96 -4.43 3.55
N TYR A 125 -9.66 -5.36 4.45
CA TYR A 125 -9.89 -6.82 4.28
C TYR A 125 -11.26 -7.30 4.74
N TYR A 126 -12.24 -6.45 4.85
CA TYR A 126 -13.52 -6.86 5.43
C TYR A 126 -14.33 -7.73 4.46
N ALA A 127 -14.24 -9.07 4.66
CA ALA A 127 -15.42 -9.90 4.41
C ALA A 127 -16.54 -9.42 5.35
N PRO A 128 -17.82 -9.42 4.95
CA PRO A 128 -18.93 -9.15 5.85
C PRO A 128 -18.90 -10.17 6.99
N GLY A 129 -18.32 -9.78 8.12
CA GLY A 129 -18.33 -10.57 9.35
C GLY A 129 -19.65 -10.39 10.08
N PRO A 130 -19.97 -11.25 11.07
CA PRO A 130 -21.19 -11.10 11.88
C PRO A 130 -21.20 -9.70 12.50
N ALA A 131 -22.35 -9.03 12.36
CA ALA A 131 -22.59 -7.64 12.76
C ALA A 131 -22.10 -7.37 14.19
N CYS A 132 -21.11 -6.50 14.33
CA CYS A 132 -20.74 -5.91 15.62
C CYS A 132 -21.78 -4.84 15.98
N SER A 133 -22.24 -4.87 17.20
CA SER A 133 -23.32 -4.20 17.94
C SER A 133 -23.69 -2.73 17.66
N SER A 134 -23.52 -2.20 16.45
CA SER A 134 -24.14 -0.94 16.02
C SER A 134 -24.49 -0.96 14.52
N ALA A 135 -25.72 -1.38 14.21
CA ALA A 135 -26.27 -1.45 12.85
C ALA A 135 -26.12 -0.18 12.00
N ALA A 136 -25.97 0.98 12.63
CA ALA A 136 -25.77 2.27 11.95
C ALA A 136 -24.33 2.44 11.43
N ARG A 137 -23.29 1.96 12.17
CA ARG A 137 -21.89 1.98 11.72
C ARG A 137 -21.62 0.93 10.67
N ASP A 138 -22.24 -0.26 10.81
CA ASP A 138 -22.08 -1.35 9.84
C ASP A 138 -22.77 -0.99 8.51
N LYS A 139 -23.90 -0.28 8.55
CA LYS A 139 -24.59 0.21 7.36
C LYS A 139 -23.80 1.33 6.65
N ALA A 140 -23.19 2.24 7.40
CA ALA A 140 -22.32 3.29 6.85
C ALA A 140 -21.02 2.72 6.25
N ARG A 141 -20.41 1.70 6.88
CA ARG A 141 -19.24 0.98 6.36
C ARG A 141 -19.56 0.14 5.12
N ALA A 142 -20.72 -0.54 5.09
CA ALA A 142 -21.15 -1.35 3.95
C ALA A 142 -21.52 -0.49 2.73
N THR A 143 -21.94 0.75 2.93
CA THR A 143 -22.36 1.65 1.84
C THR A 143 -21.18 2.37 1.17
N HIS A 144 -20.01 2.40 1.80
CA HIS A 144 -18.82 3.10 1.32
C HIS A 144 -17.54 2.22 1.28
N SER A 145 -17.67 0.89 1.38
CA SER A 145 -16.49 0.01 1.26
C SER A 145 -16.18 -0.22 -0.22
N LEU A 146 -15.02 0.23 -0.66
CA LEU A 146 -14.45 -0.11 -1.97
C LEU A 146 -14.34 -1.63 -2.09
N THR A 147 -15.11 -2.23 -3.02
CA THR A 147 -15.02 -3.67 -3.26
C THR A 147 -13.75 -4.00 -4.06
N HIS A 148 -13.32 -5.27 -4.01
CA HIS A 148 -12.18 -5.72 -4.84
C HIS A 148 -12.46 -5.57 -6.34
N ASP A 149 -13.72 -5.74 -6.78
CA ASP A 149 -14.14 -5.52 -8.16
C ASP A 149 -14.03 -4.03 -8.55
N ASP A 150 -14.53 -3.14 -7.69
CA ASP A 150 -14.43 -1.70 -7.90
C ASP A 150 -12.97 -1.22 -7.92
N LEU A 151 -12.13 -1.77 -7.04
CA LEU A 151 -10.71 -1.48 -6.99
C LEU A 151 -10.01 -1.89 -8.29
N LEU A 152 -10.30 -3.11 -8.79
CA LEU A 152 -9.75 -3.60 -10.06
C LEU A 152 -10.20 -2.75 -11.25
N ARG A 153 -11.50 -2.38 -11.33
CA ARG A 153 -12.02 -1.50 -12.39
C ARG A 153 -11.38 -0.11 -12.37
N SER A 154 -11.20 0.45 -11.17
CA SER A 154 -10.53 1.75 -11.03
C SER A 154 -9.07 1.66 -11.48
N ALA A 155 -8.36 0.62 -11.08
CA ALA A 155 -6.98 0.38 -11.51
C ALA A 155 -6.89 0.17 -13.04
N GLU A 156 -7.82 -0.61 -13.63
CA GLU A 156 -7.88 -0.87 -15.07
C GLU A 156 -8.08 0.42 -15.89
N ALA A 157 -8.92 1.33 -15.40
CA ALA A 157 -9.17 2.61 -16.06
C ALA A 157 -7.94 3.52 -16.08
N LEU A 158 -7.04 3.39 -15.09
CA LEU A 158 -5.97 4.34 -14.82
C LEU A 158 -4.56 3.82 -15.16
N ILE A 159 -4.35 2.51 -15.19
CA ILE A 159 -3.04 1.90 -15.42
C ILE A 159 -2.59 2.05 -16.88
N SER A 160 -1.31 2.30 -17.11
CA SER A 160 -0.70 2.23 -18.44
C SER A 160 -0.58 0.78 -18.92
N GLU A 161 -0.39 0.56 -20.22
CA GLU A 161 -0.37 -0.79 -20.83
C GLU A 161 0.67 -1.73 -20.21
N GLU A 162 1.84 -1.20 -19.83
CA GLU A 162 2.93 -1.97 -19.20
C GLU A 162 3.03 -1.70 -17.70
N GLY A 163 2.08 -0.98 -17.12
CA GLY A 163 2.06 -0.64 -15.70
C GLY A 163 1.78 -1.82 -14.79
N PHE A 164 2.05 -1.62 -13.50
CA PHE A 164 1.81 -2.63 -12.46
C PHE A 164 0.81 -2.12 -11.42
N PHE A 165 -0.16 -2.98 -11.09
CA PHE A 165 -1.06 -2.78 -9.98
C PHE A 165 -0.69 -3.73 -8.84
N CYS A 166 -0.29 -3.19 -7.69
CA CYS A 166 0.22 -3.94 -6.56
C CYS A 166 -0.66 -3.80 -5.32
N VAL A 167 -0.95 -4.93 -4.66
CA VAL A 167 -1.75 -4.98 -3.44
C VAL A 167 -1.11 -5.88 -2.39
N VAL A 168 -1.41 -5.64 -1.11
CA VAL A 168 -1.15 -6.56 -0.01
C VAL A 168 -2.48 -7.06 0.55
N LEU A 169 -2.61 -8.38 0.72
CA LEU A 169 -3.85 -9.02 1.18
C LEU A 169 -3.54 -10.17 2.14
N PRO A 170 -4.48 -10.55 3.04
CA PRO A 170 -4.46 -11.85 3.67
C PRO A 170 -4.41 -12.96 2.61
N GLU A 171 -3.74 -14.06 2.89
CA GLU A 171 -3.46 -15.12 1.90
C GLU A 171 -4.75 -15.66 1.23
N GLU A 172 -5.81 -15.92 2.01
CA GLU A 172 -7.10 -16.41 1.48
C GLU A 172 -7.81 -15.36 0.62
N GLU A 173 -7.77 -14.09 1.00
CA GLU A 173 -8.34 -13.00 0.20
C GLU A 173 -7.50 -12.77 -1.08
N GLY A 174 -6.18 -12.96 -0.99
CA GLY A 174 -5.29 -12.89 -2.14
C GLY A 174 -5.62 -13.94 -3.20
N LYS A 175 -5.97 -15.18 -2.82
CA LYS A 175 -6.43 -16.22 -3.76
C LYS A 175 -7.70 -15.80 -4.51
N ARG A 176 -8.66 -15.24 -3.79
CA ARG A 176 -9.91 -14.74 -4.38
C ARG A 176 -9.64 -13.55 -5.31
N PHE A 177 -8.77 -12.65 -4.88
CA PHE A 177 -8.37 -11.48 -5.67
C PHE A 177 -7.66 -11.87 -6.96
N ILE A 178 -6.76 -12.86 -6.93
CA ILE A 178 -6.11 -13.40 -8.14
C ILE A 178 -7.16 -13.90 -9.13
N SER A 179 -8.13 -14.72 -8.68
CA SER A 179 -9.17 -15.27 -9.55
C SER A 179 -10.01 -14.15 -10.18
N LEU A 180 -10.34 -13.12 -9.42
CA LEU A 180 -11.08 -11.95 -9.88
C LEU A 180 -10.28 -11.15 -10.89
N ALA A 181 -9.02 -10.85 -10.59
CA ALA A 181 -8.14 -10.09 -11.49
C ALA A 181 -7.92 -10.79 -12.84
N LEU A 182 -7.73 -12.12 -12.83
CA LEU A 182 -7.62 -12.91 -14.05
C LEU A 182 -8.90 -12.85 -14.88
N ALA A 183 -10.08 -12.85 -14.25
CA ALA A 183 -11.37 -12.70 -14.93
C ALA A 183 -11.54 -11.31 -15.58
N HIS A 184 -10.89 -10.27 -15.04
CA HIS A 184 -10.79 -8.94 -15.63
C HIS A 184 -9.70 -8.80 -16.71
N GLY A 185 -9.00 -9.89 -17.07
CA GLY A 185 -7.94 -9.87 -18.08
C GLY A 185 -6.57 -9.41 -17.58
N TRP A 186 -6.39 -9.26 -16.27
CA TRP A 186 -5.08 -8.98 -15.71
C TRP A 186 -4.18 -10.21 -15.74
N HIS A 187 -2.88 -10.00 -15.82
CA HIS A 187 -1.85 -11.03 -15.69
C HIS A 187 -1.13 -10.88 -14.35
N LEU A 188 -1.08 -11.97 -13.55
CA LEU A 188 -0.27 -11.99 -12.33
C LEU A 188 1.22 -12.04 -12.72
N ARG A 189 1.97 -11.01 -12.35
CA ARG A 189 3.39 -10.85 -12.71
C ARG A 189 4.33 -11.04 -11.52
N PHE A 190 3.85 -10.68 -10.33
CA PHE A 190 4.62 -10.81 -9.10
C PHE A 190 3.74 -11.41 -8.01
N ARG A 191 4.30 -12.38 -7.28
CA ARG A 191 3.73 -12.92 -6.06
C ARG A 191 4.82 -13.07 -5.00
N ASN A 192 4.59 -12.53 -3.81
CA ASN A 192 5.47 -12.75 -2.68
C ASN A 192 4.66 -13.23 -1.47
N ASP A 193 4.89 -14.47 -1.07
CA ASP A 193 4.21 -15.09 0.05
C ASP A 193 4.92 -14.69 1.36
N VAL A 194 4.20 -14.06 2.30
CA VAL A 194 4.76 -13.54 3.55
C VAL A 194 4.37 -14.42 4.72
N ALA A 195 5.37 -14.96 5.42
CA ALA A 195 5.20 -15.77 6.62
C ALA A 195 5.88 -15.13 7.83
N GLU A 196 5.29 -15.31 9.03
CA GLU A 196 5.89 -14.81 10.27
C GLU A 196 7.26 -15.45 10.55
N ASN A 197 7.39 -16.77 10.32
CA ASN A 197 8.65 -17.52 10.42
C ASN A 197 8.63 -18.73 9.48
N GLU A 198 9.75 -19.44 9.38
CA GLU A 198 9.92 -20.60 8.47
C GLU A 198 8.89 -21.71 8.68
N SER A 199 8.47 -21.95 9.93
CA SER A 199 7.56 -23.04 10.28
C SER A 199 6.07 -22.69 10.08
N ARG A 200 5.75 -21.43 9.79
CA ARG A 200 4.38 -20.95 9.59
C ARG A 200 4.03 -20.89 8.10
N LEU A 201 2.78 -21.20 7.81
CA LEU A 201 2.23 -20.92 6.49
C LEU A 201 2.16 -19.40 6.25
N PRO A 202 2.24 -18.96 5.00
CA PRO A 202 2.02 -17.56 4.66
C PRO A 202 0.67 -17.07 5.18
N HIS A 203 0.67 -15.87 5.73
CA HIS A 203 -0.55 -15.23 6.26
C HIS A 203 -0.90 -13.94 5.50
N ARG A 204 0.04 -13.45 4.70
CA ARG A 204 -0.11 -12.33 3.76
C ARG A 204 0.49 -12.69 2.41
N VAL A 205 0.01 -12.01 1.40
CA VAL A 205 0.58 -12.09 0.06
C VAL A 205 0.67 -10.69 -0.53
N LEU A 206 1.81 -10.41 -1.16
CA LEU A 206 1.99 -9.24 -2.01
C LEU A 206 1.77 -9.70 -3.46
N LEU A 207 0.89 -9.03 -4.17
CA LEU A 207 0.51 -9.37 -5.53
C LEU A 207 0.76 -8.19 -6.45
N GLY A 208 1.34 -8.45 -7.61
CA GLY A 208 1.53 -7.46 -8.67
C GLY A 208 0.94 -7.95 -9.98
N PHE A 209 0.03 -7.20 -10.53
CA PHE A 209 -0.68 -7.48 -11.78
C PHE A 209 -0.28 -6.49 -12.87
N SER A 210 -0.42 -6.89 -14.13
CA SER A 210 -0.25 -6.01 -15.28
C SER A 210 -1.28 -6.35 -16.35
N PRO A 211 -1.74 -5.37 -17.17
CA PRO A 211 -2.47 -5.67 -18.40
C PRO A 211 -1.62 -6.47 -19.41
N ALA A 212 -0.30 -6.21 -19.42
CA ALA A 212 0.64 -6.92 -20.28
C ALA A 212 0.99 -8.31 -19.73
N SER A 213 0.94 -9.33 -20.59
CA SER A 213 1.40 -10.68 -20.25
C SER A 213 2.90 -10.73 -19.99
N GLY A 214 3.37 -11.75 -19.27
CA GLY A 214 4.79 -11.99 -19.03
C GLY A 214 5.03 -13.02 -17.95
N GLU A 215 6.29 -13.24 -17.61
CA GLU A 215 6.70 -14.22 -16.63
C GLU A 215 6.17 -13.86 -15.22
N LEU A 216 5.73 -14.88 -14.47
CA LEU A 216 5.39 -14.75 -13.06
C LEU A 216 6.67 -14.94 -12.23
N LEU A 217 7.04 -13.91 -11.48
CA LEU A 217 8.08 -14.00 -10.45
C LEU A 217 7.41 -14.29 -9.11
N GLN A 218 7.73 -15.46 -8.55
CA GLN A 218 7.19 -15.89 -7.25
C GLN A 218 8.32 -16.05 -6.24
N GLU A 219 8.14 -15.40 -5.08
CA GLU A 219 9.10 -15.39 -3.98
C GLU A 219 8.40 -15.63 -2.63
N ARG A 220 9.21 -15.76 -1.58
CA ARG A 220 8.73 -15.85 -0.20
C ARG A 220 9.56 -14.96 0.71
N ILE A 221 8.90 -14.18 1.55
CA ILE A 221 9.49 -13.42 2.63
C ILE A 221 9.13 -14.05 3.96
N VAL A 222 10.13 -14.31 4.77
CA VAL A 222 9.99 -14.67 6.18
C VAL A 222 10.35 -13.47 7.02
N ILE A 223 9.46 -13.05 7.94
CA ILE A 223 9.68 -11.84 8.74
C ILE A 223 10.72 -12.10 9.82
N ARG A 224 10.63 -13.22 10.54
CA ARG A 224 11.49 -13.53 11.69
C ARG A 224 12.24 -14.83 11.52
N GLY A 225 13.51 -14.81 11.94
CA GLY A 225 14.36 -15.98 12.07
C GLY A 225 14.00 -16.86 13.30
N PRO A 226 14.73 -17.97 13.48
CA PRO A 226 14.52 -18.90 14.59
C PRO A 226 14.72 -18.27 15.98
N ASP A 227 15.58 -17.29 16.10
CA ASP A 227 15.90 -16.51 17.31
C ASP A 227 14.89 -15.36 17.57
N ARG A 228 13.83 -15.26 16.76
CA ARG A 228 12.82 -14.18 16.76
C ARG A 228 13.35 -12.81 16.34
N SER A 229 14.59 -12.66 15.94
CA SER A 229 15.08 -11.46 15.27
C SER A 229 14.45 -11.32 13.87
N TYR A 230 14.53 -10.16 13.27
CA TYR A 230 14.13 -10.01 11.89
C TYR A 230 15.06 -10.80 10.96
N SER A 231 14.49 -11.44 9.95
CA SER A 231 15.26 -12.21 8.99
C SER A 231 16.14 -11.30 8.11
N PRO A 232 17.22 -11.82 7.54
CA PRO A 232 18.04 -11.06 6.59
C PRO A 232 17.24 -10.54 5.38
N ALA A 233 16.28 -11.34 4.88
CA ALA A 233 15.42 -10.94 3.76
C ALA A 233 14.52 -9.75 4.14
N PHE A 234 13.88 -9.81 5.31
CA PHE A 234 13.04 -8.71 5.79
C PHE A 234 13.87 -7.45 6.09
N CYS A 235 15.04 -7.61 6.72
CA CYS A 235 15.96 -6.49 6.95
C CYS A 235 16.42 -5.85 5.63
N SER A 236 16.84 -6.65 4.66
CA SER A 236 17.26 -6.13 3.35
C SER A 236 16.17 -5.34 2.64
N LEU A 237 14.91 -5.81 2.74
CA LEU A 237 13.76 -5.14 2.13
C LEU A 237 13.43 -3.82 2.83
N THR A 238 13.54 -3.76 4.17
CA THR A 238 12.98 -2.65 4.96
C THR A 238 14.02 -1.75 5.61
N GLN A 239 15.33 -2.05 5.50
CA GLN A 239 16.42 -1.32 6.14
C GLN A 239 16.45 0.18 5.82
N ASP A 240 16.02 0.59 4.62
CA ASP A 240 16.03 2.00 4.22
C ASP A 240 14.93 2.83 4.94
N PHE A 241 14.02 2.15 5.60
CA PHE A 241 12.88 2.76 6.27
C PHE A 241 13.00 2.75 7.79
N TYR A 242 13.24 1.59 8.41
CA TYR A 242 13.27 1.46 9.86
C TYR A 242 14.51 2.10 10.49
N LEU A 243 14.31 2.81 11.63
CA LEU A 243 15.39 3.51 12.34
C LEU A 243 16.49 2.58 12.86
N PHE A 244 16.16 1.35 13.19
CA PHE A 244 17.03 0.41 13.94
C PHE A 244 17.17 -0.92 13.20
N MET A 245 17.35 -0.88 11.92
CA MET A 245 17.75 -2.01 11.08
C MET A 245 19.08 -1.74 10.37
#